data_e9a132b7ff920543d7bfe580fbcc5288
#
_entry.id   e9a132b7ff920543d7bfe580fbcc5288
#
_cell.length_a   1.000
_cell.length_b   1.000
_cell.length_c   1.000
_cell.angle_alpha   90.00
_cell.angle_beta   90.00
_cell.angle_gamma   90.00
#
_symmetry.space_group_name_H-M   'P 1'
#
loop_
_entity.id
_entity.type
_entity.pdbx_description
1 polymer ?
#
loop_
_entity_poly.entity_id
_entity_poly.type
_entity_poly.pdbx_seq_one_letter_code
_entity_poly.pdbx_strand_id
1 'polypeptide(L)'
;MLRKRYLQNAPRGVTGIQLDNGDEAIFLDGERIASCDIGERDDAVIGTGLLMAEKMGVPFQLLALPVPDTEKWSWNDITDSLGWGNSLTLPGMMLRPVMECCANHLTEADNLLLQDLSRTKHEGWWIMDTDVGYLIRLEAVARPLLRLKKLGLSREARALIFSAIHRADISMIHFSGLGDEVENAPVFDW
;
A
#
# COMPACT_ATOMS: atom_id res chain seq x y z
N MET A 1 14.10 3.43 0.74
CA MET A 1 13.88 2.23 1.54
C MET A 1 13.21 1.18 0.67
N LEU A 2 13.86 0.06 0.38
CA LEU A 2 13.35 -0.97 -0.54
C LEU A 2 12.15 -1.66 0.12
N ARG A 3 10.93 -1.46 -0.42
CA ARG A 3 9.72 -2.14 0.04
C ARG A 3 9.74 -3.61 -0.37
N LYS A 4 10.42 -4.47 0.37
CA LYS A 4 10.37 -5.93 0.21
C LYS A 4 9.01 -6.55 0.63
N ARG A 5 8.06 -5.74 1.08
CA ARG A 5 6.96 -6.13 1.98
C ARG A 5 5.73 -6.77 1.35
N TYR A 6 5.49 -6.63 0.06
CA TYR A 6 4.18 -6.98 -0.53
C TYR A 6 4.03 -8.43 -0.98
N LEU A 7 5.06 -9.24 -0.85
CA LEU A 7 5.06 -10.60 -1.38
C LEU A 7 5.45 -11.67 -0.36
N GLN A 8 5.64 -11.29 0.87
CA GLN A 8 5.67 -12.25 1.96
C GLN A 8 4.23 -12.70 2.23
N ASN A 9 4.01 -14.00 2.43
CA ASN A 9 2.73 -14.55 2.87
C ASN A 9 2.36 -14.10 4.29
N ALA A 10 3.03 -13.10 4.81
CA ALA A 10 2.78 -12.50 6.10
C ALA A 10 1.53 -11.62 6.05
N PRO A 11 0.75 -11.57 7.14
CA PRO A 11 -0.38 -10.67 7.27
C PRO A 11 0.05 -9.21 7.14
N ARG A 12 -0.82 -8.39 6.57
CA ARG A 12 -0.62 -6.95 6.56
C ARG A 12 -0.86 -6.35 7.93
N GLY A 13 -0.10 -5.29 8.25
CA GLY A 13 -0.22 -4.58 9.50
C GLY A 13 0.66 -5.20 10.59
N VAL A 14 0.25 -5.03 11.83
CA VAL A 14 1.00 -5.52 12.99
C VAL A 14 0.48 -6.87 13.43
N THR A 15 1.38 -7.84 13.52
CA THR A 15 1.08 -9.16 14.10
C THR A 15 1.86 -9.33 15.39
N GLY A 16 1.15 -9.58 16.50
CA GLY A 16 1.73 -10.09 17.74
C GLY A 16 1.78 -11.63 17.66
N ILE A 17 2.89 -12.22 18.06
CA ILE A 17 2.99 -13.66 18.30
C ILE A 17 3.33 -13.86 19.76
N GLN A 18 2.52 -14.68 20.44
CA GLN A 18 2.74 -15.09 21.82
C GLN A 18 2.92 -16.62 21.84
N LEU A 19 4.01 -17.06 22.44
CA LEU A 19 4.27 -18.48 22.63
C LEU A 19 3.72 -18.97 23.98
N ASP A 20 3.47 -20.26 24.07
CA ASP A 20 2.93 -20.91 25.29
C ASP A 20 3.90 -20.86 26.47
N ASN A 21 5.20 -20.65 26.25
CA ASN A 21 6.19 -20.38 27.31
C ASN A 21 6.16 -18.90 27.76
N GLY A 22 5.38 -18.03 27.09
CA GLY A 22 5.24 -16.63 27.41
C GLY A 22 6.18 -15.68 26.65
N ASP A 23 7.03 -16.16 25.75
CA ASP A 23 7.81 -15.31 24.88
C ASP A 23 6.92 -14.59 23.89
N GLU A 24 7.24 -13.33 23.58
CA GLU A 24 6.44 -12.47 22.73
C GLU A 24 7.29 -11.83 21.62
N ALA A 25 6.68 -11.66 20.45
CA ALA A 25 7.27 -10.83 19.38
C ALA A 25 6.21 -10.07 18.62
N ILE A 26 6.58 -8.92 18.05
CA ILE A 26 5.76 -8.15 17.12
C ILE A 26 6.43 -8.02 15.77
N PHE A 27 5.60 -8.12 14.76
CA PHE A 27 6.00 -8.05 13.36
C PHE A 27 5.15 -6.99 12.65
N LEU A 28 5.77 -6.23 11.77
CA LEU A 28 5.08 -5.32 10.84
C LEU A 28 5.22 -5.87 9.43
N ASP A 29 4.11 -6.23 8.81
CA ASP A 29 4.09 -6.86 7.47
C ASP A 29 5.06 -8.07 7.37
N GLY A 30 5.18 -8.85 8.43
CA GLY A 30 6.06 -10.02 8.53
C GLY A 30 7.52 -9.74 8.89
N GLU A 31 7.92 -8.50 9.04
CA GLU A 31 9.25 -8.11 9.51
C GLU A 31 9.25 -7.94 11.03
N ARG A 32 10.15 -8.64 11.74
CA ARG A 32 10.25 -8.56 13.20
C ARG A 32 10.72 -7.18 13.64
N ILE A 33 9.92 -6.54 14.49
CA ILE A 33 10.20 -5.22 15.05
C ILE A 33 10.81 -5.33 16.44
N ALA A 34 10.24 -6.19 17.29
CA ALA A 34 10.71 -6.42 18.65
C ALA A 34 10.34 -7.83 19.12
N SER A 35 11.07 -8.33 20.09
CA SER A 35 10.75 -9.56 20.81
C SER A 35 11.21 -9.43 22.27
N CYS A 36 10.56 -10.17 23.15
CA CYS A 36 10.87 -10.22 24.58
C CYS A 36 10.71 -11.65 25.07
N ASP A 37 11.70 -12.13 25.79
CA ASP A 37 11.64 -13.42 26.49
C ASP A 37 10.97 -13.23 27.85
N ILE A 38 10.29 -14.26 28.35
CA ILE A 38 9.51 -14.20 29.61
C ILE A 38 10.35 -13.74 30.82
N GLY A 39 11.67 -13.96 30.79
CA GLY A 39 12.59 -13.57 31.84
C GLY A 39 13.01 -12.09 31.85
N GLU A 40 12.73 -11.35 30.79
CA GLU A 40 13.17 -9.96 30.56
C GLU A 40 12.01 -8.95 30.60
N ARG A 41 10.85 -9.35 31.15
CA ARG A 41 9.62 -8.54 31.13
C ARG A 41 9.70 -7.30 31.99
N ASP A 42 10.09 -6.19 31.41
CA ASP A 42 9.72 -4.85 31.91
C ASP A 42 8.51 -4.26 31.14
N ASP A 43 8.28 -4.63 29.87
CA ASP A 43 7.16 -4.15 29.07
C ASP A 43 6.57 -5.24 28.16
N ALA A 44 5.24 -5.33 28.09
CA ALA A 44 4.53 -6.24 27.18
C ALA A 44 4.71 -5.78 25.73
N VAL A 45 5.49 -6.53 24.96
CA VAL A 45 5.79 -6.23 23.54
C VAL A 45 4.50 -6.23 22.69
N ILE A 46 3.58 -7.13 22.99
CA ILE A 46 2.26 -7.19 22.30
C ILE A 46 1.44 -5.93 22.54
N GLY A 47 1.43 -5.38 23.77
CA GLY A 47 0.75 -4.12 24.07
C GLY A 47 1.30 -2.95 23.25
N THR A 48 2.62 -2.90 23.11
CA THR A 48 3.29 -1.91 22.25
C THR A 48 2.91 -2.08 20.79
N GLY A 49 2.82 -3.33 20.31
CA GLY A 49 2.37 -3.65 18.95
C GLY A 49 0.94 -3.18 18.67
N LEU A 50 0.03 -3.36 19.61
CA LEU A 50 -1.34 -2.89 19.49
C LEU A 50 -1.42 -1.37 19.38
N LEU A 51 -0.71 -0.63 20.24
CA LEU A 51 -0.62 0.83 20.18
C LEU A 51 0.02 1.32 18.87
N MET A 52 1.02 0.60 18.38
CA MET A 52 1.66 0.91 17.10
C MET A 52 0.67 0.76 15.94
N ALA A 53 -0.10 -0.33 15.90
CA ALA A 53 -1.12 -0.56 14.90
C ALA A 53 -2.19 0.54 14.89
N GLU A 54 -2.67 0.93 16.06
CA GLU A 54 -3.63 2.04 16.24
C GLU A 54 -3.07 3.36 15.70
N LYS A 55 -1.84 3.73 16.08
CA LYS A 55 -1.20 4.96 15.63
C LYS A 55 -0.90 5.00 14.14
N MET A 56 -0.64 3.85 13.54
CA MET A 56 -0.38 3.71 12.11
C MET A 56 -1.65 3.54 11.27
N GLY A 57 -2.82 3.31 11.89
CA GLY A 57 -4.07 3.02 11.19
C GLY A 57 -4.03 1.71 10.40
N VAL A 58 -3.28 0.70 10.89
CA VAL A 58 -3.15 -0.61 10.24
C VAL A 58 -3.80 -1.71 11.09
N PRO A 59 -4.20 -2.84 10.49
CA PRO A 59 -4.75 -3.96 11.24
C PRO A 59 -3.77 -4.50 12.29
N PHE A 60 -4.32 -4.95 13.43
CA PHE A 60 -3.60 -5.72 14.42
C PHE A 60 -4.21 -7.11 14.53
N GLN A 61 -3.37 -8.16 14.58
CA GLN A 61 -3.78 -9.51 14.92
C GLN A 61 -2.83 -10.13 15.94
N LEU A 62 -3.33 -11.05 16.74
CA LEU A 62 -2.58 -11.82 17.71
C LEU A 62 -2.62 -13.30 17.33
N LEU A 63 -1.46 -13.94 17.27
CA LEU A 63 -1.30 -15.37 17.09
C LEU A 63 -0.74 -15.98 18.38
N ALA A 64 -1.44 -16.99 18.92
CA ALA A 64 -0.94 -17.83 20.02
C ALA A 64 -0.39 -19.12 19.39
N LEU A 65 0.87 -19.44 19.64
CA LEU A 65 1.57 -20.57 19.04
C LEU A 65 2.31 -21.38 20.12
N PRO A 66 2.49 -22.69 19.94
CA PRO A 66 3.38 -23.47 20.79
C PRO A 66 4.84 -23.08 20.53
N VAL A 67 5.68 -23.26 21.55
CA VAL A 67 7.14 -23.20 21.39
C VAL A 67 7.58 -24.32 20.44
N PRO A 68 8.50 -24.06 19.50
CA PRO A 68 9.07 -25.11 18.67
C PRO A 68 9.75 -26.21 19.48
N ASP A 69 9.60 -27.47 19.09
CA ASP A 69 10.17 -28.65 19.77
C ASP A 69 11.70 -28.73 19.75
N THR A 70 12.35 -27.79 19.07
CA THR A 70 13.82 -27.73 18.96
C THR A 70 14.44 -26.86 20.04
N GLU A 71 15.45 -27.37 20.77
CA GLU A 71 16.14 -26.61 21.84
C GLU A 71 16.73 -25.27 21.36
N LYS A 72 17.06 -25.15 20.08
CA LYS A 72 17.65 -23.94 19.46
C LYS A 72 16.73 -23.42 18.38
N TRP A 73 15.63 -22.82 18.74
CA TRP A 73 14.75 -22.13 17.80
C TRP A 73 15.05 -20.62 17.75
N SER A 74 14.59 -20.00 16.72
CA SER A 74 14.61 -18.54 16.53
C SER A 74 13.25 -18.06 16.04
N TRP A 75 12.97 -16.78 16.18
CA TRP A 75 11.77 -16.18 15.61
C TRP A 75 11.65 -16.35 14.09
N ASN A 76 12.79 -16.55 13.39
CA ASN A 76 12.76 -16.86 11.96
C ASN A 76 12.19 -18.27 11.71
N ASP A 77 12.52 -19.25 12.55
CA ASP A 77 11.98 -20.62 12.40
C ASP A 77 10.45 -20.61 12.56
N ILE A 78 9.93 -19.78 13.47
CA ILE A 78 8.49 -19.59 13.65
C ILE A 78 7.87 -18.96 12.41
N THR A 79 8.42 -17.87 11.90
CA THR A 79 7.91 -17.21 10.69
C THR A 79 8.02 -18.09 9.46
N ASP A 80 9.06 -18.90 9.34
CA ASP A 80 9.21 -19.88 8.26
C ASP A 80 8.16 -20.99 8.36
N SER A 81 7.86 -21.46 9.57
CA SER A 81 6.80 -22.46 9.80
C SER A 81 5.41 -21.92 9.43
N LEU A 82 5.19 -20.62 9.58
CA LEU A 82 3.99 -19.91 9.15
C LEU A 82 3.98 -19.63 7.62
N GLY A 83 5.06 -19.95 6.92
CA GLY A 83 5.22 -19.69 5.50
C GLY A 83 5.50 -18.23 5.13
N TRP A 84 5.87 -17.37 6.10
CA TRP A 84 6.06 -15.94 5.86
C TRP A 84 7.32 -15.62 5.05
N GLY A 85 8.34 -16.45 5.07
CA GLY A 85 9.61 -16.23 4.39
C GLY A 85 9.72 -16.83 2.97
N ASN A 86 8.80 -17.70 2.58
CA ASN A 86 8.93 -18.53 1.38
C ASN A 86 8.28 -17.95 0.12
N SER A 87 8.04 -16.65 0.06
CA SER A 87 7.40 -16.03 -1.08
C SER A 87 8.40 -15.53 -2.13
N LEU A 88 7.90 -15.37 -3.35
CA LEU A 88 8.63 -14.78 -4.45
C LEU A 88 9.24 -13.43 -4.03
N THR A 89 10.57 -13.33 -4.00
CA THR A 89 11.25 -12.07 -3.69
C THR A 89 11.31 -11.21 -4.93
N LEU A 90 10.42 -10.23 -5.03
CA LEU A 90 10.50 -9.22 -6.08
C LEU A 90 11.28 -8.01 -5.60
N PRO A 91 12.21 -7.47 -6.41
CA PRO A 91 12.83 -6.19 -6.12
C PRO A 91 11.77 -5.11 -5.93
N GLY A 92 11.91 -4.24 -4.93
CA GLY A 92 10.94 -3.18 -4.66
C GLY A 92 10.70 -2.24 -5.86
N MET A 93 11.68 -2.16 -6.79
CA MET A 93 11.53 -1.40 -8.04
C MET A 93 10.51 -2.01 -9.01
N MET A 94 10.14 -3.29 -8.85
CA MET A 94 9.09 -3.94 -9.66
C MET A 94 7.69 -3.65 -9.14
N LEU A 95 7.55 -3.15 -7.92
CA LEU A 95 6.28 -2.83 -7.31
C LEU A 95 5.96 -1.35 -7.53
N ARG A 96 4.77 -1.08 -8.04
CA ARG A 96 4.29 0.27 -8.30
C ARG A 96 2.98 0.50 -7.55
N PRO A 97 2.93 1.42 -6.58
CA PRO A 97 1.68 1.72 -5.90
C PRO A 97 0.71 2.41 -6.85
N VAL A 98 -0.50 1.89 -6.92
CA VAL A 98 -1.61 2.44 -7.69
C VAL A 98 -2.68 2.89 -6.70
N MET A 99 -3.21 4.10 -6.86
CA MET A 99 -4.44 4.55 -6.23
C MET A 99 -5.57 4.37 -7.23
N GLU A 100 -6.61 3.63 -6.85
CA GLU A 100 -7.87 3.60 -7.58
C GLU A 100 -8.89 4.47 -6.85
N CYS A 101 -9.63 5.30 -7.60
CA CYS A 101 -10.69 6.15 -7.07
C CYS A 101 -11.77 6.36 -8.12
N CYS A 102 -12.94 6.87 -7.68
CA CYS A 102 -14.08 7.09 -8.54
C CYS A 102 -13.77 8.09 -9.67
N ALA A 103 -14.24 7.76 -10.89
CA ALA A 103 -14.14 8.64 -12.05
C ALA A 103 -14.92 9.96 -11.88
N ASN A 104 -15.90 10.01 -10.97
CA ASN A 104 -16.63 11.24 -10.63
C ASN A 104 -15.76 12.33 -9.98
N HIS A 105 -14.49 12.07 -9.68
CA HIS A 105 -13.51 13.10 -9.31
C HIS A 105 -12.95 13.85 -10.52
N LEU A 106 -13.29 13.44 -11.73
CA LEU A 106 -13.02 14.15 -12.98
C LEU A 106 -14.25 14.97 -13.36
N THR A 107 -14.05 16.12 -13.97
CA THR A 107 -15.13 16.82 -14.67
C THR A 107 -15.46 16.11 -15.99
N GLU A 108 -16.62 16.36 -16.58
CA GLU A 108 -16.95 15.87 -17.92
C GLU A 108 -15.86 16.24 -18.95
N ALA A 109 -15.35 17.48 -18.87
CA ALA A 109 -14.28 17.95 -19.73
C ALA A 109 -12.98 17.18 -19.52
N ASP A 110 -12.63 16.82 -18.28
CA ASP A 110 -11.47 15.97 -17.97
C ASP A 110 -11.64 14.56 -18.55
N ASN A 111 -12.84 13.99 -18.42
CA ASN A 111 -13.15 12.66 -18.94
C ASN A 111 -12.98 12.63 -20.46
N LEU A 112 -13.56 13.58 -21.20
CA LEU A 112 -13.41 13.71 -22.64
C LEU A 112 -11.93 13.94 -23.04
N LEU A 113 -11.22 14.77 -22.30
CA LEU A 113 -9.79 15.03 -22.52
C LEU A 113 -8.95 13.75 -22.37
N LEU A 114 -9.16 12.98 -21.29
CA LEU A 114 -8.43 11.73 -21.05
C LEU A 114 -8.76 10.68 -22.12
N GLN A 115 -10.02 10.62 -22.57
CA GLN A 115 -10.42 9.78 -23.69
C GLN A 115 -9.63 10.11 -24.96
N ASP A 116 -9.54 11.38 -25.32
CA ASP A 116 -8.78 11.78 -26.49
C ASP A 116 -7.30 11.50 -26.35
N LEU A 117 -6.70 11.83 -25.18
CA LEU A 117 -5.28 11.63 -24.93
C LEU A 117 -4.88 10.16 -24.95
N SER A 118 -5.71 9.25 -24.40
CA SER A 118 -5.44 7.81 -24.38
C SER A 118 -5.31 7.21 -25.79
N ARG A 119 -5.94 7.80 -26.78
CA ARG A 119 -5.93 7.37 -28.19
C ARG A 119 -4.77 7.94 -29.00
N THR A 120 -4.04 8.91 -28.44
CA THR A 120 -2.90 9.54 -29.14
C THR A 120 -1.63 8.72 -28.98
N LYS A 121 -0.77 8.68 -30.00
CA LYS A 121 0.55 8.04 -29.91
C LYS A 121 1.50 8.75 -28.92
N HIS A 122 1.26 10.03 -28.66
CA HIS A 122 2.14 10.84 -27.80
C HIS A 122 1.82 10.74 -26.31
N GLU A 123 0.57 10.46 -25.96
CA GLU A 123 0.13 10.41 -24.56
C GLU A 123 -0.42 9.04 -24.15
N GLY A 124 -0.95 8.24 -25.08
CA GLY A 124 -1.59 6.95 -24.81
C GLY A 124 -0.69 5.86 -24.21
N TRP A 125 0.63 6.06 -24.16
CA TRP A 125 1.54 5.12 -23.51
C TRP A 125 1.64 5.33 -21.99
N TRP A 126 1.19 6.48 -21.46
CA TRP A 126 1.17 6.79 -20.04
C TRP A 126 -0.21 7.21 -19.52
N ILE A 127 -1.14 7.57 -20.41
CA ILE A 127 -2.57 7.77 -20.14
C ILE A 127 -3.30 6.68 -20.91
N MET A 128 -3.84 5.68 -20.23
CA MET A 128 -4.41 4.48 -20.83
C MET A 128 -5.89 4.38 -20.51
N ASP A 129 -6.70 4.05 -21.53
CA ASP A 129 -8.07 3.63 -21.38
C ASP A 129 -8.09 2.20 -20.80
N THR A 130 -8.97 1.94 -19.83
CA THR A 130 -9.09 0.67 -19.12
C THR A 130 -10.49 0.05 -19.25
N ASP A 131 -11.29 0.47 -20.21
CA ASP A 131 -12.70 0.12 -20.40
C ASP A 131 -13.64 0.62 -19.28
N VAL A 132 -13.15 0.78 -18.07
CA VAL A 132 -13.89 1.28 -16.89
C VAL A 132 -13.42 2.66 -16.43
N GLY A 133 -12.48 3.27 -17.16
CA GLY A 133 -11.92 4.57 -16.82
C GLY A 133 -10.52 4.78 -17.38
N TYR A 134 -9.67 5.54 -16.67
CA TYR A 134 -8.34 5.92 -17.16
C TYR A 134 -7.25 5.67 -16.13
N LEU A 135 -6.21 4.93 -16.53
CA LEU A 135 -5.00 4.74 -15.74
C LEU A 135 -3.92 5.72 -16.20
N ILE A 136 -3.44 6.55 -15.30
CA ILE A 136 -2.37 7.53 -15.54
C ILE A 136 -1.10 7.07 -14.84
N ARG A 137 -0.05 6.78 -15.59
CA ARG A 137 1.27 6.37 -15.11
C ARG A 137 2.13 7.60 -14.80
N LEU A 138 2.07 8.07 -13.56
CA LEU A 138 2.71 9.31 -13.13
C LEU A 138 4.25 9.24 -13.18
N GLU A 139 4.82 8.06 -12.89
CA GLU A 139 6.26 7.83 -12.95
C GLU A 139 6.82 7.74 -14.38
N ALA A 140 5.96 7.56 -15.37
CA ALA A 140 6.38 7.39 -16.76
C ALA A 140 6.90 8.67 -17.41
N VAL A 141 6.56 9.84 -16.85
CA VAL A 141 6.93 11.13 -17.41
C VAL A 141 7.55 12.06 -16.36
N ALA A 142 8.50 12.89 -16.79
CA ALA A 142 9.04 13.93 -15.93
C ALA A 142 7.97 15.00 -15.64
N ARG A 143 7.81 15.37 -14.36
CA ARG A 143 6.88 16.41 -13.89
C ARG A 143 5.44 16.19 -14.36
N PRO A 144 4.81 15.05 -14.01
CA PRO A 144 3.50 14.65 -14.55
C PRO A 144 2.42 15.72 -14.33
N LEU A 145 2.35 16.35 -13.18
CA LEU A 145 1.36 17.40 -12.89
C LEU A 145 1.48 18.64 -13.80
N LEU A 146 2.72 19.04 -14.14
CA LEU A 146 2.92 20.14 -15.09
C LEU A 146 2.54 19.73 -16.51
N ARG A 147 2.77 18.47 -16.88
CA ARG A 147 2.37 17.94 -18.19
C ARG A 147 0.86 17.87 -18.29
N LEU A 148 0.18 17.31 -17.28
CA LEU A 148 -1.28 17.26 -17.19
C LEU A 148 -1.91 18.67 -17.25
N LYS A 149 -1.30 19.66 -16.56
CA LYS A 149 -1.72 21.06 -16.68
C LYS A 149 -1.62 21.60 -18.10
N LYS A 150 -0.53 21.31 -18.80
CA LYS A 150 -0.33 21.76 -20.21
C LYS A 150 -1.31 21.10 -21.16
N LEU A 151 -1.71 19.85 -20.87
CA LEU A 151 -2.69 19.11 -21.65
C LEU A 151 -4.13 19.58 -21.40
N GLY A 152 -4.37 20.34 -20.33
CA GLY A 152 -5.68 20.92 -20.02
C GLY A 152 -6.46 20.25 -18.90
N LEU A 153 -5.87 19.26 -18.19
CA LEU A 153 -6.56 18.63 -17.05
C LEU A 153 -6.91 19.68 -15.98
N SER A 154 -8.11 19.58 -15.41
CA SER A 154 -8.63 20.55 -14.45
C SER A 154 -7.72 20.74 -13.23
N ARG A 155 -7.94 21.83 -12.51
CA ARG A 155 -7.21 22.11 -11.27
C ARG A 155 -7.57 21.09 -10.18
N GLU A 156 -8.84 20.71 -10.12
CA GLU A 156 -9.43 19.81 -9.14
C GLU A 156 -8.83 18.40 -9.27
N ALA A 157 -8.83 17.83 -10.47
CA ALA A 157 -8.20 16.53 -10.76
C ALA A 157 -6.69 16.55 -10.45
N ARG A 158 -5.99 17.64 -10.84
CA ARG A 158 -4.56 17.78 -10.53
C ARG A 158 -4.28 17.95 -9.03
N ALA A 159 -5.17 18.59 -8.27
CA ALA A 159 -5.03 18.72 -6.83
C ALA A 159 -5.19 17.37 -6.11
N LEU A 160 -6.14 16.54 -6.57
CA LEU A 160 -6.30 15.17 -6.08
C LEU A 160 -5.04 14.34 -6.36
N ILE A 161 -4.54 14.34 -7.59
CA ILE A 161 -3.30 13.64 -7.98
C ILE A 161 -2.11 14.12 -7.14
N PHE A 162 -1.96 15.44 -6.94
CA PHE A 162 -0.90 16.00 -6.11
C PHE A 162 -0.97 15.47 -4.68
N SER A 163 -2.15 15.49 -4.08
CA SER A 163 -2.37 15.00 -2.72
C SER A 163 -2.05 13.52 -2.59
N ALA A 164 -2.46 12.71 -3.56
CA ALA A 164 -2.19 11.28 -3.60
C ALA A 164 -0.69 10.96 -3.72
N ILE A 165 0.05 11.69 -4.57
CA ILE A 165 1.51 11.55 -4.69
C ILE A 165 2.18 11.87 -3.33
N HIS A 166 1.81 12.98 -2.67
CA HIS A 166 2.48 13.42 -1.46
C HIS A 166 2.14 12.59 -0.22
N ARG A 167 0.91 12.08 -0.12
CA ARG A 167 0.45 11.33 1.05
C ARG A 167 0.71 9.84 0.97
N ALA A 168 0.62 9.26 -0.23
CA ALA A 168 0.68 7.82 -0.45
C ALA A 168 1.81 7.36 -1.39
N ASP A 169 2.66 8.32 -1.88
CA ASP A 169 3.79 8.02 -2.77
C ASP A 169 3.37 7.12 -3.95
N ILE A 170 2.22 7.44 -4.56
CA ILE A 170 1.69 6.67 -5.68
C ILE A 170 2.52 6.89 -6.95
N SER A 171 2.67 5.83 -7.72
CA SER A 171 3.28 5.87 -9.06
C SER A 171 2.25 5.98 -10.18
N MET A 172 1.02 5.56 -9.89
CA MET A 172 -0.10 5.55 -10.86
C MET A 172 -1.39 5.94 -10.16
N ILE A 173 -2.31 6.53 -10.91
CA ILE A 173 -3.69 6.75 -10.46
C ILE A 173 -4.66 6.18 -11.50
N HIS A 174 -5.67 5.47 -11.03
CA HIS A 174 -6.75 4.92 -11.82
C HIS A 174 -8.06 5.62 -11.44
N PHE A 175 -8.58 6.44 -12.33
CA PHE A 175 -9.94 6.97 -12.25
C PHE A 175 -10.88 5.94 -12.85
N SER A 176 -11.67 5.27 -12.02
CA SER A 176 -12.49 4.10 -12.38
C SER A 176 -13.95 4.35 -12.07
N GLY A 177 -14.84 3.92 -12.97
CA GLY A 177 -16.27 3.89 -12.67
C GLY A 177 -16.65 2.90 -11.55
N LEU A 178 -15.71 2.03 -11.15
CA LEU A 178 -15.87 1.05 -10.08
C LEU A 178 -15.14 1.45 -8.79
N GLY A 179 -14.38 2.56 -8.81
CA GLY A 179 -13.59 3.03 -7.68
C GLY A 179 -14.43 3.73 -6.62
N ASP A 180 -13.91 3.76 -5.40
CA ASP A 180 -14.54 4.48 -4.29
C ASP A 180 -14.28 5.99 -4.38
N GLU A 181 -15.19 6.78 -3.81
CA GLU A 181 -15.00 8.21 -3.66
C GLU A 181 -13.95 8.51 -2.59
N VAL A 182 -13.10 9.49 -2.89
CA VAL A 182 -12.11 9.99 -1.94
C VAL A 182 -12.76 11.03 -1.04
N GLU A 183 -12.73 10.78 0.25
CA GLU A 183 -13.30 11.68 1.25
C GLU A 183 -12.71 13.10 1.12
N ASN A 184 -13.58 14.11 1.17
CA ASN A 184 -13.23 15.53 1.02
C ASN A 184 -12.64 15.96 -0.33
N ALA A 185 -12.68 15.10 -1.35
CA ALA A 185 -12.36 15.49 -2.73
C ALA A 185 -13.64 15.91 -3.48
N PRO A 186 -13.56 16.86 -4.43
CA PRO A 186 -14.70 17.23 -5.25
C PRO A 186 -15.25 16.03 -6.04
N VAL A 187 -16.58 15.95 -6.12
CA VAL A 187 -17.31 14.96 -6.93
C VAL A 187 -18.19 15.74 -7.91
N PHE A 188 -18.24 15.29 -9.15
CA PHE A 188 -18.98 15.91 -10.23
C PHE A 188 -20.02 14.95 -10.80
N ASP A 189 -21.23 15.44 -11.03
CA ASP A 189 -22.32 14.72 -11.67
C ASP A 189 -22.31 15.03 -13.17
N TRP A 190 -22.05 14.03 -14.02
CA TRP A 190 -22.09 14.15 -15.48
C TRP A 190 -22.42 12.80 -16.15
#